data_33d2ce871436b8dcb94857dd68893fa7
#
_entry.id   33d2ce871436b8dcb94857dd68893fa7
#
_cell.length_a   1.000
_cell.length_b   1.000
_cell.length_c   1.000
_cell.angle_alpha   90.00
_cell.angle_beta   90.00
_cell.angle_gamma   90.00
#
_symmetry.space_group_name_H-M   'P 1'
#
loop_
_entity.id
_entity.type
_entity.pdbx_description
1 polymer ?
#
loop_
_entity_poly.entity_id
_entity_poly.type
_entity_poly.pdbx_seq_one_letter_code
_entity_poly.pdbx_strand_id
1 'polypeptide(L)'
;MNRYYLSLIFCLFSLIANGQKIFNIIGDSYVANHRSPYTEAWHYKLAQEKGFVYNNYGKNGSCIAFDRTHDGKWNFGPAMWQRYKAMDPNADYVIIIAGHNDADMVARAVNNPKAYKDSLKMFKDSLVTMIKGIKTLCPKARIGFVTPWYVDRPGFADVCNIIKKVCKKNGISVLWNYDEDCIIKVRDEEFRKKYFQGGKGTDTAHLNETGHNLFLPIGKKWFNEKMKE
;
A
#
# COMPACT_ATOMS: atom_id res chain seq x y z
N MET A 1 10.84 39.36 38.31
CA MET A 1 10.44 38.63 37.13
C MET A 1 9.30 37.69 37.52
N ASN A 2 8.11 37.94 36.95
CA ASN A 2 6.84 37.41 37.45
C ASN A 2 6.74 35.88 37.25
N ARG A 3 6.43 35.12 38.33
CA ARG A 3 6.24 33.65 38.33
C ARG A 3 5.22 33.16 37.28
N TYR A 4 4.32 34.02 36.84
CA TYR A 4 3.31 33.72 35.82
C TYR A 4 3.88 33.60 34.40
N TYR A 5 4.98 34.27 34.07
CA TYR A 5 5.62 34.16 32.74
C TYR A 5 6.36 32.85 32.56
N LEU A 6 6.93 32.25 33.62
CA LEU A 6 7.57 30.94 33.57
C LEU A 6 6.53 29.81 33.33
N SER A 7 5.35 29.91 33.94
CA SER A 7 4.26 28.90 33.77
C SER A 7 3.67 28.96 32.37
N LEU A 8 3.55 30.14 31.75
CA LEU A 8 3.06 30.28 30.37
C LEU A 8 4.04 29.68 29.33
N ILE A 9 5.34 29.88 29.55
CA ILE A 9 6.39 29.34 28.68
C ILE A 9 6.42 27.80 28.79
N PHE A 10 6.24 27.24 30.00
CA PHE A 10 6.20 25.79 30.21
C PHE A 10 4.95 25.15 29.56
N CYS A 11 3.78 25.81 29.59
CA CYS A 11 2.58 25.34 28.91
C CYS A 11 2.70 25.43 27.38
N LEU A 12 3.41 26.40 26.82
CA LEU A 12 3.66 26.50 25.38
C LEU A 12 4.65 25.44 24.89
N PHE A 13 5.65 25.07 25.69
CA PHE A 13 6.57 23.96 25.35
C PHE A 13 5.94 22.59 25.47
N SER A 14 4.97 22.39 26.36
CA SER A 14 4.25 21.10 26.47
C SER A 14 3.26 20.85 25.32
N LEU A 15 2.85 21.87 24.56
CA LEU A 15 2.02 21.74 23.37
C LEU A 15 2.82 21.38 22.09
N ILE A 16 4.16 21.50 22.12
CA ILE A 16 5.03 21.21 20.96
C ILE A 16 5.63 19.78 21.02
N ALA A 17 5.43 19.05 22.10
CA ALA A 17 6.06 17.74 22.34
C ALA A 17 5.30 16.53 21.75
N ASN A 18 4.26 16.73 20.96
CA ASN A 18 3.72 15.65 20.13
C ASN A 18 4.54 15.59 18.84
N GLY A 19 5.61 14.79 18.83
CA GLY A 19 6.39 14.53 17.63
C GLY A 19 5.49 14.17 16.46
N GLN A 20 5.85 14.61 15.25
CA GLN A 20 5.10 14.28 14.04
C GLN A 20 4.94 12.76 13.96
N LYS A 21 3.74 12.28 13.64
CA LYS A 21 3.48 10.85 13.42
C LYS A 21 4.21 10.36 12.18
N ILE A 22 4.80 9.19 12.26
CA ILE A 22 5.56 8.56 11.18
C ILE A 22 4.64 7.62 10.40
N PHE A 23 4.57 7.86 9.09
CA PHE A 23 3.74 7.13 8.14
C PHE A 23 4.65 6.38 7.16
N ASN A 24 4.84 5.08 7.41
CA ASN A 24 5.53 4.18 6.49
C ASN A 24 4.55 3.64 5.46
N ILE A 25 4.95 3.64 4.19
CA ILE A 25 4.19 2.98 3.14
C ILE A 25 5.08 2.03 2.36
N ILE A 26 4.65 0.78 2.22
CA ILE A 26 5.37 -0.26 1.48
C ILE A 26 4.48 -0.85 0.39
N GLY A 27 5.04 -1.07 -0.78
CA GLY A 27 4.28 -1.61 -1.89
C GLY A 27 5.10 -1.80 -3.17
N ASP A 28 4.38 -1.97 -4.24
CA ASP A 28 4.89 -2.10 -5.60
C ASP A 28 4.84 -0.75 -6.35
N SER A 29 4.51 -0.79 -7.64
CA SER A 29 4.37 0.41 -8.48
C SER A 29 3.20 1.32 -8.08
N TYR A 30 2.22 0.83 -7.34
CA TYR A 30 1.17 1.68 -6.78
C TYR A 30 1.70 2.66 -5.72
N VAL A 31 2.78 2.27 -5.02
CA VAL A 31 3.45 3.11 -4.01
C VAL A 31 4.58 3.92 -4.63
N ALA A 32 5.39 3.30 -5.49
CA ALA A 32 6.48 3.98 -6.19
C ALA A 32 5.99 4.99 -7.23
N ASN A 33 4.70 4.92 -7.59
CA ASN A 33 4.00 5.72 -8.60
C ASN A 33 4.54 5.57 -10.03
N HIS A 34 5.12 4.41 -10.34
CA HIS A 34 5.60 3.96 -11.66
C HIS A 34 6.42 5.03 -12.41
N ARG A 35 5.83 5.76 -13.35
CA ARG A 35 6.49 6.77 -14.20
C ARG A 35 6.27 8.21 -13.73
N SER A 36 5.43 8.41 -12.70
CA SER A 36 5.14 9.72 -12.14
C SER A 36 5.82 9.92 -10.78
N PRO A 37 6.05 11.16 -10.35
CA PRO A 37 6.53 11.43 -9.00
C PRO A 37 5.58 10.86 -7.94
N TYR A 38 6.11 10.20 -6.90
CA TYR A 38 5.28 9.68 -5.80
C TYR A 38 4.52 10.79 -5.05
N THR A 39 4.97 12.05 -5.18
CA THR A 39 4.31 13.23 -4.59
C THR A 39 2.93 13.51 -5.17
N GLU A 40 2.62 12.97 -6.35
CA GLU A 40 1.29 13.03 -6.96
C GLU A 40 0.34 11.98 -6.38
N ALA A 41 0.86 10.94 -5.73
CA ALA A 41 0.08 9.82 -5.25
C ALA A 41 -0.84 10.21 -4.06
N TRP A 42 -2.04 9.64 -4.04
CA TRP A 42 -3.06 9.92 -3.02
C TRP A 42 -2.57 9.69 -1.59
N HIS A 43 -1.75 8.68 -1.37
CA HIS A 43 -1.21 8.35 -0.04
C HIS A 43 -0.15 9.36 0.44
N TYR A 44 0.63 9.95 -0.48
CA TYR A 44 1.51 11.08 -0.14
C TYR A 44 0.69 12.32 0.23
N LYS A 45 -0.30 12.67 -0.61
CA LYS A 45 -1.19 13.82 -0.36
C LYS A 45 -1.91 13.66 0.99
N LEU A 46 -2.40 12.47 1.31
CA LEU A 46 -2.98 12.15 2.62
C LEU A 46 -1.99 12.42 3.77
N ALA A 47 -0.76 11.93 3.66
CA ALA A 47 0.25 12.12 4.70
C ALA A 47 0.60 13.59 4.88
N GLN A 48 0.74 14.36 3.79
CA GLN A 48 1.01 15.81 3.84
C GLN A 48 -0.14 16.57 4.51
N GLU A 49 -1.40 16.30 4.16
CA GLU A 49 -2.56 16.94 4.78
C GLU A 49 -2.68 16.63 6.28
N LYS A 50 -2.15 15.50 6.73
CA LYS A 50 -2.11 15.10 8.14
C LYS A 50 -0.88 15.61 8.88
N GLY A 51 0.08 16.22 8.20
CA GLY A 51 1.35 16.65 8.78
C GLY A 51 2.25 15.49 9.24
N PHE A 52 2.15 14.31 8.59
CA PHE A 52 2.95 13.13 8.93
C PHE A 52 4.34 13.17 8.27
N VAL A 53 5.32 12.57 8.92
CA VAL A 53 6.60 12.20 8.30
C VAL A 53 6.34 11.03 7.37
N TYR A 54 6.51 11.21 6.07
CA TYR A 54 6.19 10.22 5.04
C TYR A 54 7.44 9.47 4.59
N ASN A 55 7.45 8.15 4.78
CA ASN A 55 8.52 7.26 4.33
C ASN A 55 8.00 6.30 3.26
N ASN A 56 8.56 6.37 2.05
CA ASN A 56 8.16 5.58 0.90
C ASN A 56 9.11 4.39 0.67
N TYR A 57 8.59 3.18 0.81
CA TYR A 57 9.28 1.91 0.55
C TYR A 57 8.69 1.18 -0.66
N GLY A 58 8.12 1.92 -1.60
CA GLY A 58 7.61 1.41 -2.87
C GLY A 58 8.73 1.00 -3.82
N LYS A 59 8.51 -0.08 -4.57
CA LYS A 59 9.44 -0.50 -5.64
C LYS A 59 8.64 -1.06 -6.82
N ASN A 60 8.81 -0.44 -7.98
CA ASN A 60 8.14 -0.87 -9.21
C ASN A 60 8.31 -2.38 -9.46
N GLY A 61 7.24 -3.05 -9.85
CA GLY A 61 7.25 -4.46 -10.24
C GLY A 61 7.46 -5.46 -9.11
N SER A 62 7.68 -5.02 -7.85
CA SER A 62 7.93 -5.96 -6.75
C SER A 62 6.67 -6.70 -6.31
N CYS A 63 6.85 -7.92 -5.80
CA CYS A 63 5.80 -8.77 -5.23
C CYS A 63 5.93 -8.85 -3.70
N ILE A 64 4.84 -9.23 -3.03
CA ILE A 64 4.90 -9.64 -1.62
C ILE A 64 5.71 -10.93 -1.48
N ALA A 65 5.42 -11.93 -2.31
CA ALA A 65 5.93 -13.30 -2.16
C ALA A 65 7.07 -13.64 -3.10
N PHE A 66 7.00 -13.19 -4.35
CA PHE A 66 7.92 -13.64 -5.38
C PHE A 66 9.15 -12.74 -5.44
N ASP A 67 10.34 -13.34 -5.34
CA ASP A 67 11.59 -12.64 -5.62
C ASP A 67 11.69 -12.40 -7.14
N ARG A 68 11.92 -11.15 -7.51
CA ARG A 68 12.05 -10.74 -8.91
C ARG A 68 13.37 -10.00 -9.17
N THR A 69 14.39 -10.32 -8.39
CA THR A 69 15.74 -9.76 -8.55
C THR A 69 16.32 -10.09 -9.93
N HIS A 70 15.96 -11.28 -10.48
CA HIS A 70 16.40 -11.77 -11.77
C HIS A 70 15.21 -12.18 -12.66
N ASP A 71 14.32 -11.24 -12.98
CA ASP A 71 13.19 -11.45 -13.89
C ASP A 71 13.57 -10.98 -15.31
N GLY A 72 14.28 -11.85 -16.04
CA GLY A 72 14.83 -11.52 -17.34
C GLY A 72 15.88 -10.41 -17.24
N LYS A 73 15.73 -9.35 -18.06
CA LYS A 73 16.60 -8.15 -18.02
C LYS A 73 16.26 -7.16 -16.89
N TRP A 74 15.19 -7.41 -16.14
CA TRP A 74 14.67 -6.49 -15.14
C TRP A 74 15.02 -6.94 -13.73
N ASN A 75 15.41 -5.99 -12.88
CA ASN A 75 15.59 -6.20 -11.45
C ASN A 75 14.48 -5.44 -10.70
N PHE A 76 13.41 -6.15 -10.32
CA PHE A 76 12.34 -5.63 -9.51
C PHE A 76 12.59 -5.82 -7.99
N GLY A 77 13.76 -6.36 -7.65
CA GLY A 77 14.25 -6.55 -6.30
C GLY A 77 13.67 -7.74 -5.56
N PRO A 78 14.16 -7.94 -4.33
CA PRO A 78 13.68 -9.00 -3.46
C PRO A 78 12.21 -8.79 -3.09
N ALA A 79 11.55 -9.88 -2.69
CA ALA A 79 10.17 -9.87 -2.25
C ALA A 79 9.94 -8.94 -1.04
N MET A 80 8.75 -8.37 -0.91
CA MET A 80 8.44 -7.42 0.17
C MET A 80 8.58 -8.05 1.55
N TRP A 81 8.29 -9.36 1.69
CA TRP A 81 8.46 -10.08 2.95
C TRP A 81 9.92 -10.16 3.44
N GLN A 82 10.88 -9.84 2.58
CA GLN A 82 12.29 -9.74 2.93
C GLN A 82 12.69 -8.29 3.23
N ARG A 83 12.17 -7.32 2.47
CA ARG A 83 12.61 -5.92 2.50
C ARG A 83 11.85 -5.00 3.47
N TYR A 84 10.76 -5.45 4.10
CA TYR A 84 10.05 -4.65 5.12
C TYR A 84 10.95 -4.24 6.28
N LYS A 85 12.03 -4.96 6.51
CA LYS A 85 13.02 -4.71 7.59
C LYS A 85 13.73 -3.35 7.45
N ALA A 86 13.69 -2.75 6.26
CA ALA A 86 14.26 -1.42 6.03
C ALA A 86 13.35 -0.26 6.48
N MET A 87 12.13 -0.55 6.92
CA MET A 87 11.19 0.49 7.38
C MET A 87 11.62 1.09 8.71
N ASP A 88 11.23 2.33 8.96
CA ASP A 88 11.43 2.99 10.25
C ASP A 88 10.62 2.24 11.34
N PRO A 89 11.28 1.72 12.39
CA PRO A 89 10.62 0.96 13.44
C PRO A 89 9.72 1.84 14.33
N ASN A 90 9.88 3.16 14.30
CA ASN A 90 9.12 4.11 15.09
C ASN A 90 7.79 4.51 14.43
N ALA A 91 7.39 3.86 13.34
CA ALA A 91 6.18 4.20 12.62
C ALA A 91 4.93 4.14 13.51
N ASP A 92 4.06 5.14 13.35
CA ASP A 92 2.71 5.16 13.93
C ASP A 92 1.70 4.49 13.00
N TYR A 93 1.98 4.55 11.70
CA TYR A 93 1.16 3.93 10.65
C TYR A 93 2.04 3.18 9.66
N VAL A 94 1.59 1.99 9.27
CA VAL A 94 2.16 1.23 8.15
C VAL A 94 1.04 0.89 7.18
N ILE A 95 1.13 1.39 5.94
CA ILE A 95 0.19 1.05 4.88
C ILE A 95 0.89 0.16 3.85
N ILE A 96 0.24 -0.95 3.52
CA ILE A 96 0.68 -1.90 2.49
C ILE A 96 -0.22 -1.72 1.28
N ILE A 97 0.35 -1.44 0.11
CA ILE A 97 -0.39 -1.40 -1.17
C ILE A 97 0.30 -2.34 -2.13
N ALA A 98 -0.26 -3.52 -2.34
CA ALA A 98 0.41 -4.57 -3.12
C ALA A 98 -0.55 -5.71 -3.50
N GLY A 99 -0.05 -6.66 -4.29
CA GLY A 99 -0.77 -7.86 -4.69
C GLY A 99 -1.04 -7.93 -6.20
N HIS A 100 -0.91 -6.83 -6.93
CA HIS A 100 -1.08 -6.81 -8.38
C HIS A 100 -0.06 -7.71 -9.07
N ASN A 101 1.22 -7.50 -8.80
CA ASN A 101 2.29 -8.31 -9.38
C ASN A 101 2.27 -9.75 -8.87
N ASP A 102 1.86 -9.98 -7.62
CA ASP A 102 1.67 -11.35 -7.10
C ASP A 102 0.58 -12.08 -7.87
N ALA A 103 -0.54 -11.42 -8.18
CA ALA A 103 -1.61 -12.00 -8.98
C ALA A 103 -1.14 -12.35 -10.40
N ASP A 104 -0.34 -11.49 -11.04
CA ASP A 104 0.26 -11.79 -12.35
C ASP A 104 1.22 -13.00 -12.28
N MET A 105 1.99 -13.14 -11.19
CA MET A 105 2.87 -14.29 -11.00
C MET A 105 2.08 -15.59 -10.79
N VAL A 106 1.01 -15.55 -10.00
CA VAL A 106 0.08 -16.68 -9.80
C VAL A 106 -0.58 -17.06 -11.12
N ALA A 107 -1.02 -16.08 -11.92
CA ALA A 107 -1.65 -16.30 -13.22
C ALA A 107 -0.77 -17.06 -14.22
N ARG A 108 0.56 -16.93 -14.13
CA ARG A 108 1.49 -17.71 -14.98
C ARG A 108 1.33 -19.23 -14.81
N ALA A 109 0.83 -19.66 -13.67
CA ALA A 109 0.61 -21.08 -13.36
C ALA A 109 -0.82 -21.57 -13.62
N VAL A 110 -1.72 -20.76 -14.22
CA VAL A 110 -3.16 -21.06 -14.34
C VAL A 110 -3.46 -22.38 -15.04
N ASN A 111 -2.63 -22.79 -16.01
CA ASN A 111 -2.77 -24.04 -16.76
C ASN A 111 -2.16 -25.25 -16.03
N ASN A 112 -1.58 -25.08 -14.85
CA ASN A 112 -1.04 -26.15 -14.01
C ASN A 112 -1.65 -26.05 -12.61
N PRO A 113 -2.69 -26.81 -12.29
CA PRO A 113 -3.43 -26.69 -11.01
C PRO A 113 -2.56 -26.87 -9.77
N LYS A 114 -1.55 -27.75 -9.84
CA LYS A 114 -0.62 -27.94 -8.71
C LYS A 114 0.25 -26.70 -8.52
N ALA A 115 0.90 -26.20 -9.57
CA ALA A 115 1.76 -25.01 -9.51
C ALA A 115 0.95 -23.76 -9.12
N TYR A 116 -0.28 -23.63 -9.59
CA TYR A 116 -1.20 -22.55 -9.20
C TYR A 116 -1.48 -22.57 -7.69
N LYS A 117 -1.85 -23.73 -7.15
CA LYS A 117 -2.11 -23.91 -5.71
C LYS A 117 -0.86 -23.66 -4.88
N ASP A 118 0.31 -24.11 -5.32
CA ASP A 118 1.59 -23.91 -4.65
C ASP A 118 1.96 -22.40 -4.63
N SER A 119 1.72 -21.68 -5.74
CA SER A 119 1.92 -20.23 -5.83
C SER A 119 1.02 -19.44 -4.88
N LEU A 120 -0.27 -19.80 -4.79
CA LEU A 120 -1.20 -19.21 -3.82
C LEU A 120 -0.78 -19.47 -2.37
N LYS A 121 -0.32 -20.71 -2.09
CA LYS A 121 0.21 -21.05 -0.76
C LYS A 121 1.43 -20.22 -0.41
N MET A 122 2.40 -20.10 -1.33
CA MET A 122 3.59 -19.28 -1.15
C MET A 122 3.22 -17.82 -0.90
N PHE A 123 2.30 -17.26 -1.69
CA PHE A 123 1.80 -15.90 -1.47
C PHE A 123 1.20 -15.72 -0.08
N LYS A 124 0.32 -16.62 0.35
CA LYS A 124 -0.30 -16.58 1.68
C LYS A 124 0.75 -16.62 2.79
N ASP A 125 1.69 -17.55 2.72
CA ASP A 125 2.70 -17.77 3.77
C ASP A 125 3.65 -16.56 3.87
N SER A 126 4.06 -15.99 2.72
CA SER A 126 4.87 -14.78 2.65
C SER A 126 4.14 -13.56 3.20
N LEU A 127 2.86 -13.38 2.88
CA LEU A 127 2.04 -12.31 3.42
C LEU A 127 1.92 -12.41 4.94
N VAL A 128 1.67 -13.61 5.49
CA VAL A 128 1.62 -13.85 6.94
C VAL A 128 2.95 -13.53 7.60
N THR A 129 4.07 -13.97 7.00
CA THR A 129 5.43 -13.70 7.48
C THR A 129 5.72 -12.22 7.51
N MET A 130 5.40 -11.50 6.43
CA MET A 130 5.58 -10.06 6.33
C MET A 130 4.77 -9.31 7.39
N ILE A 131 3.49 -9.63 7.57
CA ILE A 131 2.62 -8.99 8.56
C ILE A 131 3.15 -9.21 9.98
N LYS A 132 3.55 -10.44 10.33
CA LYS A 132 4.14 -10.73 11.64
C LYS A 132 5.42 -9.93 11.85
N GLY A 133 6.28 -9.90 10.83
CA GLY A 133 7.52 -9.14 10.89
C GLY A 133 7.31 -7.63 11.04
N ILE A 134 6.34 -7.05 10.33
CA ILE A 134 5.98 -5.63 10.49
C ILE A 134 5.47 -5.34 11.90
N LYS A 135 4.61 -6.20 12.45
CA LYS A 135 4.13 -6.06 13.84
C LYS A 135 5.25 -6.11 14.88
N THR A 136 6.28 -6.92 14.62
CA THR A 136 7.45 -6.99 15.49
C THR A 136 8.36 -5.78 15.31
N LEU A 137 8.57 -5.32 14.08
CA LEU A 137 9.43 -4.18 13.77
C LEU A 137 8.81 -2.85 14.25
N CYS A 138 7.50 -2.66 14.02
CA CYS A 138 6.76 -1.44 14.32
C CYS A 138 5.63 -1.75 15.32
N PRO A 139 5.93 -2.07 16.59
CA PRO A 139 4.94 -2.63 17.53
C PRO A 139 3.81 -1.67 17.90
N LYS A 140 4.02 -0.36 17.78
CA LYS A 140 2.99 0.66 18.02
C LYS A 140 2.17 1.00 16.77
N ALA A 141 2.63 0.57 15.58
CA ALA A 141 2.02 0.98 14.33
C ALA A 141 0.63 0.38 14.13
N ARG A 142 -0.30 1.21 13.67
CA ARG A 142 -1.53 0.73 13.05
C ARG A 142 -1.24 0.32 11.62
N ILE A 143 -1.62 -0.90 11.28
CA ILE A 143 -1.33 -1.48 9.96
C ILE A 143 -2.62 -1.51 9.15
N GLY A 144 -2.55 -0.97 7.92
CA GLY A 144 -3.60 -1.02 6.93
C GLY A 144 -3.14 -1.69 5.63
N PHE A 145 -4.07 -2.26 4.90
CA PHE A 145 -3.82 -2.86 3.61
C PHE A 145 -4.77 -2.29 2.55
N VAL A 146 -4.25 -1.94 1.38
CA VAL A 146 -5.03 -1.48 0.23
C VAL A 146 -4.88 -2.52 -0.89
N THR A 147 -6.00 -3.12 -1.33
CA THR A 147 -5.98 -4.13 -2.39
C THR A 147 -5.78 -3.48 -3.78
N PRO A 148 -5.31 -4.26 -4.78
CA PRO A 148 -5.38 -3.85 -6.18
C PRO A 148 -6.81 -3.46 -6.61
N TRP A 149 -6.93 -2.68 -7.69
CA TRP A 149 -8.19 -2.40 -8.37
C TRP A 149 -8.77 -3.69 -8.96
N TYR A 150 -10.09 -3.69 -9.17
CA TYR A 150 -10.75 -4.81 -9.84
C TYR A 150 -10.25 -4.99 -11.27
N VAL A 151 -9.63 -6.13 -11.52
CA VAL A 151 -9.15 -6.58 -12.83
C VAL A 151 -9.64 -8.00 -13.05
N ASP A 152 -10.38 -8.22 -14.13
CA ASP A 152 -10.88 -9.56 -14.49
C ASP A 152 -9.78 -10.36 -15.21
N ARG A 153 -8.85 -10.86 -14.41
CA ARG A 153 -7.74 -11.70 -14.88
C ARG A 153 -7.51 -12.84 -13.90
N PRO A 154 -7.02 -14.02 -14.37
CA PRO A 154 -6.67 -15.12 -13.47
C PRO A 154 -5.76 -14.69 -12.33
N GLY A 155 -5.94 -15.30 -11.16
CA GLY A 155 -5.12 -15.05 -9.96
C GLY A 155 -5.52 -13.83 -9.12
N PHE A 156 -6.17 -12.79 -9.71
CA PHE A 156 -6.49 -11.56 -8.97
C PHE A 156 -7.51 -11.80 -7.85
N ALA A 157 -8.62 -12.49 -8.15
CA ALA A 157 -9.64 -12.80 -7.16
C ALA A 157 -9.07 -13.61 -5.99
N ASP A 158 -8.26 -14.64 -6.29
CA ASP A 158 -7.68 -15.50 -5.27
C ASP A 158 -6.68 -14.75 -4.38
N VAL A 159 -5.79 -13.96 -4.99
CA VAL A 159 -4.81 -13.13 -4.25
C VAL A 159 -5.53 -12.12 -3.36
N CYS A 160 -6.51 -11.39 -3.88
CA CYS A 160 -7.28 -10.41 -3.09
C CYS A 160 -8.07 -11.07 -1.96
N ASN A 161 -8.67 -12.25 -2.20
CA ASN A 161 -9.37 -13.02 -1.17
C ASN A 161 -8.42 -13.53 -0.08
N ILE A 162 -7.20 -13.93 -0.43
CA ILE A 162 -6.16 -14.29 0.55
C ILE A 162 -5.79 -13.07 1.39
N ILE A 163 -5.55 -11.90 0.77
CA ILE A 163 -5.29 -10.64 1.48
C ILE A 163 -6.40 -10.38 2.50
N LYS A 164 -7.66 -10.39 2.07
CA LYS A 164 -8.83 -10.14 2.92
C LYS A 164 -8.87 -11.09 4.13
N LYS A 165 -8.69 -12.39 3.90
CA LYS A 165 -8.71 -13.42 4.96
C LYS A 165 -7.54 -13.27 5.94
N VAL A 166 -6.33 -13.06 5.42
CA VAL A 166 -5.12 -12.93 6.25
C VAL A 166 -5.18 -11.63 7.07
N CYS A 167 -5.55 -10.51 6.45
CA CYS A 167 -5.68 -9.24 7.16
C CYS A 167 -6.75 -9.31 8.26
N LYS A 168 -7.94 -9.87 7.97
CA LYS A 168 -9.00 -10.08 8.98
C LYS A 168 -8.49 -10.89 10.18
N LYS A 169 -7.78 -12.01 9.93
CA LYS A 169 -7.22 -12.86 11.00
C LYS A 169 -6.18 -12.14 11.85
N ASN A 170 -5.52 -11.14 11.31
CA ASN A 170 -4.48 -10.38 11.98
C ASN A 170 -4.94 -9.00 12.49
N GLY A 171 -6.24 -8.68 12.46
CA GLY A 171 -6.78 -7.41 12.93
C GLY A 171 -6.33 -6.20 12.09
N ILE A 172 -6.04 -6.41 10.79
CA ILE A 172 -5.59 -5.37 9.87
C ILE A 172 -6.79 -4.85 9.08
N SER A 173 -6.96 -3.54 9.05
CA SER A 173 -7.98 -2.89 8.24
C SER A 173 -7.64 -2.97 6.75
N VAL A 174 -8.61 -3.33 5.92
CA VAL A 174 -8.45 -3.43 4.47
C VAL A 174 -9.29 -2.36 3.78
N LEU A 175 -8.66 -1.53 2.95
CA LEU A 175 -9.34 -0.76 1.92
C LEU A 175 -9.54 -1.68 0.71
N TRP A 176 -10.78 -2.15 0.56
CA TRP A 176 -11.14 -3.11 -0.46
C TRP A 176 -11.48 -2.40 -1.77
N ASN A 177 -10.64 -2.58 -2.79
CA ASN A 177 -10.84 -2.02 -4.13
C ASN A 177 -11.08 -3.10 -5.18
N TYR A 178 -11.00 -4.38 -4.80
CA TYR A 178 -11.27 -5.49 -5.71
C TYR A 178 -12.79 -5.74 -5.77
N ASP A 179 -13.50 -4.79 -6.36
CA ASP A 179 -14.94 -4.78 -6.52
C ASP A 179 -15.31 -4.14 -7.86
N GLU A 180 -16.31 -4.69 -8.58
CA GLU A 180 -16.78 -4.13 -9.86
C GLU A 180 -17.33 -2.71 -9.70
N ASP A 181 -17.89 -2.39 -8.53
CA ASP A 181 -18.43 -1.07 -8.20
C ASP A 181 -17.37 -0.10 -7.67
N CYS A 182 -16.10 -0.51 -7.59
CA CYS A 182 -15.01 0.39 -7.23
C CYS A 182 -15.01 1.62 -8.14
N ILE A 183 -14.71 2.79 -7.55
CA ILE A 183 -14.63 4.06 -8.30
C ILE A 183 -13.61 4.02 -9.45
N ILE A 184 -12.59 3.16 -9.33
CA ILE A 184 -11.56 2.99 -10.36
C ILE A 184 -12.06 1.95 -11.37
N LYS A 185 -12.60 2.45 -12.49
CA LYS A 185 -13.22 1.64 -13.54
C LYS A 185 -12.15 1.15 -14.55
N VAL A 186 -11.38 0.14 -14.17
CA VAL A 186 -10.29 -0.39 -15.00
C VAL A 186 -10.78 -0.96 -16.34
N ARG A 187 -12.01 -1.47 -16.43
CA ARG A 187 -12.60 -2.00 -17.66
C ARG A 187 -13.00 -0.92 -18.67
N ASP A 188 -13.26 0.30 -18.22
CA ASP A 188 -13.67 1.43 -19.05
C ASP A 188 -12.43 2.08 -19.68
N GLU A 189 -12.33 2.04 -21.01
CA GLU A 189 -11.20 2.61 -21.75
C GLU A 189 -11.13 4.12 -21.63
N GLU A 190 -12.27 4.82 -21.72
CA GLU A 190 -12.31 6.29 -21.59
C GLU A 190 -11.93 6.73 -20.19
N PHE A 191 -12.38 5.95 -19.17
CA PHE A 191 -11.92 6.16 -17.81
C PHE A 191 -10.39 6.01 -17.71
N ARG A 192 -9.80 4.95 -18.32
CA ARG A 192 -8.34 4.77 -18.30
C ARG A 192 -7.59 5.89 -19.02
N LYS A 193 -8.08 6.33 -20.17
CA LYS A 193 -7.47 7.47 -20.90
C LYS A 193 -7.38 8.71 -20.02
N LYS A 194 -8.38 8.96 -19.21
CA LYS A 194 -8.48 10.14 -18.35
C LYS A 194 -7.69 10.01 -17.04
N TYR A 195 -7.73 8.84 -16.39
CA TYR A 195 -7.31 8.67 -14.99
C TYR A 195 -6.07 7.79 -14.82
N PHE A 196 -5.59 7.15 -15.88
CA PHE A 196 -4.40 6.30 -15.82
C PHE A 196 -3.21 6.93 -16.54
N GLN A 197 -2.00 6.45 -16.24
CA GLN A 197 -0.78 6.96 -16.84
C GLN A 197 -0.73 6.69 -18.34
N GLY A 198 0.00 7.58 -19.07
CA GLY A 198 0.20 7.47 -20.52
C GLY A 198 -0.95 7.97 -21.39
N GLY A 199 -2.15 8.20 -20.85
CA GLY A 199 -3.29 8.83 -21.58
C GLY A 199 -3.84 8.04 -22.78
N LYS A 200 -3.35 6.81 -23.02
CA LYS A 200 -3.73 5.97 -24.17
C LYS A 200 -4.74 4.87 -23.82
N GLY A 201 -5.20 4.81 -22.55
CA GLY A 201 -6.12 3.78 -22.09
C GLY A 201 -5.54 2.36 -22.00
N THR A 202 -4.25 2.17 -22.24
CA THR A 202 -3.59 0.85 -22.23
C THR A 202 -3.08 0.43 -20.84
N ASP A 203 -2.80 1.40 -19.97
CA ASP A 203 -2.44 1.12 -18.58
C ASP A 203 -3.68 0.70 -17.79
N THR A 204 -3.59 -0.38 -17.03
CA THR A 204 -4.68 -0.93 -16.21
C THR A 204 -4.34 -0.94 -14.71
N ALA A 205 -3.20 -0.38 -14.34
CA ALA A 205 -2.69 -0.43 -12.97
C ALA A 205 -2.43 0.96 -12.36
N HIS A 206 -1.79 1.86 -13.12
CA HIS A 206 -1.19 3.06 -12.56
C HIS A 206 -2.05 4.31 -12.82
N LEU A 207 -2.55 4.89 -11.74
CA LEU A 207 -3.26 6.17 -11.82
C LEU A 207 -2.28 7.30 -12.19
N ASN A 208 -2.76 8.27 -12.97
CA ASN A 208 -2.13 9.58 -13.10
C ASN A 208 -2.56 10.50 -11.96
N GLU A 209 -2.07 11.73 -11.91
CA GLU A 209 -2.41 12.66 -10.84
C GLU A 209 -3.93 12.89 -10.68
N THR A 210 -4.66 13.00 -11.80
CA THR A 210 -6.13 13.15 -11.80
C THR A 210 -6.81 11.94 -11.17
N GLY A 211 -6.33 10.73 -11.48
CA GLY A 211 -6.81 9.49 -10.88
C GLY A 211 -6.50 9.39 -9.38
N HIS A 212 -5.33 9.84 -8.98
CA HIS A 212 -4.98 9.92 -7.56
C HIS A 212 -5.85 10.94 -6.81
N ASN A 213 -6.14 12.09 -7.41
CA ASN A 213 -7.05 13.09 -6.81
C ASN A 213 -8.49 12.56 -6.70
N LEU A 214 -8.96 11.79 -7.68
CA LEU A 214 -10.26 11.11 -7.63
C LEU A 214 -10.32 10.11 -6.47
N PHE A 215 -9.24 9.36 -6.22
CA PHE A 215 -9.20 8.32 -5.18
C PHE A 215 -8.90 8.85 -3.77
N LEU A 216 -8.26 10.01 -3.64
CA LEU A 216 -7.85 10.60 -2.37
C LEU A 216 -9.00 10.70 -1.33
N PRO A 217 -10.22 11.16 -1.66
CA PRO A 217 -11.32 11.21 -0.69
C PRO A 217 -11.67 9.84 -0.09
N ILE A 218 -11.58 8.76 -0.87
CA ILE A 218 -11.86 7.39 -0.44
C ILE A 218 -10.76 6.91 0.52
N GLY A 219 -9.50 7.11 0.15
CA GLY A 219 -8.37 6.79 1.00
C GLY A 219 -8.42 7.56 2.33
N LYS A 220 -8.77 8.85 2.30
CA LYS A 220 -8.96 9.70 3.50
C LYS A 220 -10.10 9.20 4.39
N LYS A 221 -11.25 8.87 3.80
CA LYS A 221 -12.40 8.34 4.55
C LYS A 221 -12.01 7.06 5.27
N TRP A 222 -11.45 6.09 4.53
CA TRP A 222 -10.99 4.83 5.11
C TRP A 222 -9.97 5.05 6.23
N PHE A 223 -8.96 5.90 5.99
CA PHE A 223 -7.93 6.19 6.99
C PHE A 223 -8.55 6.80 8.25
N ASN A 224 -9.41 7.79 8.11
CA ASN A 224 -10.04 8.45 9.23
C ASN A 224 -10.98 7.54 10.04
N GLU A 225 -11.64 6.57 9.41
CA GLU A 225 -12.59 5.67 10.08
C GLU A 225 -11.92 4.43 10.68
N LYS A 226 -10.89 3.90 10.02
CA LYS A 226 -10.33 2.58 10.32
C LYS A 226 -8.91 2.61 10.90
N MET A 227 -8.21 3.74 10.75
CA MET A 227 -6.84 3.91 11.24
C MET A 227 -6.74 4.92 12.41
N LYS A 228 -7.90 5.29 13.01
CA LYS A 228 -7.93 6.13 14.22
C LYS A 228 -7.36 5.41 15.45
N GLU A 229 -6.86 6.22 16.38
CA GLU A 229 -6.49 5.81 17.74
C GLU A 229 -7.68 5.31 18.54
#